data_07073a2f393376e7b819f839fc6c864d
#
_entry.id   07073a2f393376e7b819f839fc6c864d
#
_cell.length_a   1.000
_cell.length_b   1.000
_cell.length_c   1.000
_cell.angle_alpha   90.00
_cell.angle_beta   90.00
_cell.angle_gamma   90.00
#
_symmetry.space_group_name_H-M   'P 1'
#
loop_
_entity.id
_entity.type
_entity.pdbx_description
1 polymer ?
#
loop_
_entity_poly.entity_id
_entity_poly.type
_entity_poly.pdbx_seq_one_letter_code
_entity_poly.pdbx_strand_id
1 'polypeptide(L)'
;MAPFGKIYPLTIQFGTPFTFPYETLVLKELSVTGSCSSSMEEIREMLKFIVAHNIKPTIEKFPMSVDGITNALKKLDAGEVRYRAVLEV
;
A
#
# COMPACT_ATOMS: atom_id res chain seq x y z
N MET A 1 -0.61 4.94 -21.78
CA MET A 1 -0.77 5.93 -20.72
C MET A 1 -1.11 7.29 -21.34
N ALA A 2 -1.97 8.06 -20.72
CA ALA A 2 -2.35 9.37 -21.22
C ALA A 2 -1.18 10.38 -21.17
N PRO A 3 -1.12 11.37 -22.08
CA PRO A 3 -0.14 12.44 -21.98
C PRO A 3 -0.25 13.18 -20.64
N PHE A 4 0.88 13.67 -20.13
CA PHE A 4 1.01 14.35 -18.84
C PHE A 4 0.65 13.48 -17.62
N GLY A 5 0.59 12.18 -17.80
CA GLY A 5 0.32 11.24 -16.69
C GLY A 5 1.41 11.25 -15.63
N LYS A 6 1.04 10.88 -14.42
CA LYS A 6 1.98 10.75 -13.28
C LYS A 6 1.96 9.33 -12.74
N ILE A 7 3.16 8.82 -12.46
CA ILE A 7 3.36 7.48 -11.88
C ILE A 7 3.94 7.65 -10.48
N TYR A 8 3.28 7.04 -9.52
CA TYR A 8 3.75 6.99 -8.13
C TYR A 8 3.95 5.54 -7.71
N PRO A 9 5.20 5.02 -7.78
CA PRO A 9 5.47 3.69 -7.23
C PRO A 9 5.21 3.66 -5.73
N LEU A 10 4.41 2.70 -5.26
CA LEU A 10 3.99 2.62 -3.85
C LEU A 10 4.72 1.56 -3.05
N THR A 11 5.43 0.66 -3.72
CA THR A 11 6.13 -0.43 -3.07
C THR A 11 7.63 -0.34 -3.29
N ILE A 12 8.39 -0.89 -2.36
CA ILE A 12 9.85 -1.00 -2.48
C ILE A 12 10.20 -2.47 -2.68
N GLN A 13 10.96 -2.73 -3.74
CA GLN A 13 11.59 -4.02 -3.95
C GLN A 13 13.11 -3.78 -4.03
N PHE A 14 13.80 -4.04 -2.93
CA PHE A 14 15.23 -3.81 -2.85
C PHE A 14 16.01 -4.63 -3.88
N GLY A 15 17.02 -4.03 -4.48
CA GLY A 15 17.87 -4.67 -5.47
C GLY A 15 17.26 -4.83 -6.85
N THR A 16 16.04 -4.36 -7.07
CA THR A 16 15.38 -4.42 -8.38
C THR A 16 15.30 -3.02 -8.98
N PRO A 17 15.84 -2.81 -10.20
CA PRO A 17 15.70 -1.51 -10.86
C PRO A 17 14.27 -1.29 -11.35
N PHE A 18 13.79 -0.07 -11.21
CA PHE A 18 12.55 0.38 -11.84
C PHE A 18 12.86 0.84 -13.26
N THR A 19 12.43 0.06 -14.24
CA THR A 19 12.71 0.33 -15.64
C THR A 19 11.48 0.93 -16.32
N PHE A 20 11.67 2.02 -17.01
CA PHE A 20 10.60 2.68 -17.75
C PHE A 20 11.08 3.04 -19.17
N PRO A 21 10.23 2.90 -20.20
CA PRO A 21 10.59 3.27 -21.56
C PRO A 21 10.88 4.78 -21.66
N TYR A 22 12.14 5.11 -21.91
CA TYR A 22 12.61 6.49 -22.00
C TYR A 22 11.84 7.32 -23.03
N GLU A 23 11.62 6.75 -24.19
CA GLU A 23 10.92 7.43 -25.30
C GLU A 23 9.48 7.81 -24.90
N THR A 24 8.78 6.88 -24.27
CA THR A 24 7.40 7.13 -23.82
C THR A 24 7.36 8.23 -22.75
N LEU A 25 8.32 8.22 -21.84
CA LEU A 25 8.43 9.25 -20.80
C LEU A 25 8.54 10.65 -21.41
N VAL A 26 9.44 10.79 -22.40
CA VAL A 26 9.70 12.09 -23.04
C VAL A 26 8.55 12.52 -23.97
N LEU A 27 8.11 11.63 -24.86
CA LEU A 27 7.11 11.97 -25.87
C LEU A 27 5.72 12.26 -25.30
N LYS A 28 5.39 11.66 -24.17
CA LYS A 28 4.12 11.90 -23.47
C LYS A 28 4.22 12.86 -22.28
N GLU A 29 5.38 13.42 -22.07
CA GLU A 29 5.63 14.34 -20.94
C GLU A 29 5.17 13.77 -19.60
N LEU A 30 5.55 12.51 -19.34
CA LEU A 30 5.19 11.79 -18.12
C LEU A 30 6.09 12.18 -16.96
N SER A 31 5.60 12.01 -15.76
CA SER A 31 6.37 12.19 -14.52
C SER A 31 6.38 10.91 -13.72
N VAL A 32 7.52 10.58 -13.13
CA VAL A 32 7.66 9.48 -12.16
C VAL A 32 8.13 10.10 -10.85
N THR A 33 7.37 9.92 -9.80
CA THR A 33 7.64 10.55 -8.50
C THR A 33 7.62 9.50 -7.40
N GLY A 34 8.69 9.44 -6.61
CA GLY A 34 8.71 8.62 -5.42
C GLY A 34 7.92 9.27 -4.28
N SER A 35 7.29 8.45 -3.47
CA SER A 35 6.66 8.88 -2.24
C SER A 35 6.92 7.87 -1.14
N CYS A 36 7.09 8.33 0.06
CA CYS A 36 7.33 7.46 1.20
C CYS A 36 6.61 8.01 2.41
N SER A 37 5.68 7.19 2.94
CA SER A 37 4.94 7.53 4.16
C SER A 37 4.32 8.93 4.15
N SER A 38 3.87 9.35 5.30
CA SER A 38 3.33 10.68 5.52
C SER A 38 3.77 11.19 6.90
N SER A 39 3.64 12.49 7.13
CA SER A 39 3.93 13.07 8.43
C SER A 39 2.89 12.61 9.48
N MET A 40 3.25 12.74 10.75
CA MET A 40 2.30 12.45 11.84
C MET A 40 1.06 13.35 11.79
N GLU A 41 1.22 14.57 11.33
CA GLU A 41 0.10 15.49 11.16
C GLU A 41 -0.87 15.02 10.08
N GLU A 42 -0.36 14.62 8.92
CA GLU A 42 -1.18 14.07 7.84
C GLU A 42 -1.91 12.80 8.28
N ILE A 43 -1.25 11.94 9.05
CA ILE A 43 -1.88 10.73 9.60
C ILE A 43 -3.03 11.11 10.56
N ARG A 44 -2.81 12.08 11.43
CA ARG A 44 -3.86 12.56 12.36
C ARG A 44 -5.05 13.15 11.60
N GLU A 45 -4.79 13.95 10.57
CA GLU A 45 -5.84 14.50 9.71
C GLU A 45 -6.62 13.41 8.98
N MET A 46 -5.91 12.43 8.43
CA MET A 46 -6.52 11.25 7.81
C MET A 46 -7.43 10.51 8.78
N LEU A 47 -6.97 10.28 10.02
CA LEU A 47 -7.76 9.59 11.03
C LEU A 47 -9.03 10.38 11.41
N LYS A 48 -8.95 11.69 11.53
CA LYS A 48 -10.11 12.55 11.73
C LYS A 48 -11.12 12.42 10.60
N PHE A 49 -10.62 12.46 9.38
CA PHE A 49 -11.45 12.29 8.17
C PHE A 49 -12.16 10.93 8.15
N ILE A 50 -11.43 9.86 8.44
CA ILE A 50 -11.94 8.49 8.50
C ILE A 50 -13.07 8.38 9.52
N VAL A 51 -12.89 8.94 10.71
CA VAL A 51 -13.92 8.94 11.77
C VAL A 51 -15.14 9.74 11.35
N ALA A 52 -14.94 10.93 10.80
CA ALA A 52 -16.02 11.83 10.38
C ALA A 52 -16.90 11.22 9.27
N HIS A 53 -16.32 10.42 8.39
CA HIS A 53 -17.01 9.79 7.25
C HIS A 53 -17.34 8.32 7.46
N ASN A 54 -17.10 7.79 8.66
CA ASN A 54 -17.35 6.38 9.01
C ASN A 54 -16.71 5.38 8.02
N ILE A 55 -15.49 5.66 7.60
CA ILE A 55 -14.74 4.79 6.70
C ILE A 55 -14.12 3.67 7.53
N LYS A 56 -14.37 2.42 7.12
CA LYS A 56 -13.80 1.23 7.78
C LYS A 56 -12.99 0.42 6.79
N PRO A 57 -11.74 0.05 7.15
CA PRO A 57 -10.96 -0.84 6.30
C PRO A 57 -11.53 -2.25 6.29
N THR A 58 -11.39 -2.94 5.17
CA THR A 58 -11.65 -4.37 5.10
C THR A 58 -10.44 -5.10 5.68
N ILE A 59 -10.68 -5.93 6.69
CA ILE A 59 -9.62 -6.68 7.36
C ILE A 59 -10.03 -8.14 7.54
N GLU A 60 -9.03 -9.03 7.67
CA GLU A 60 -9.21 -10.39 8.16
C GLU A 60 -8.64 -10.50 9.56
N LYS A 61 -9.44 -10.94 10.51
CA LYS A 61 -9.04 -11.05 11.92
C LYS A 61 -8.53 -12.45 12.23
N PHE A 62 -7.45 -12.51 12.98
CA PHE A 62 -6.87 -13.73 13.51
C PHE A 62 -6.65 -13.57 15.02
N PRO A 63 -6.81 -14.64 15.81
CA PRO A 63 -6.54 -14.55 17.24
C PRO A 63 -5.06 -14.31 17.50
N MET A 64 -4.75 -13.55 18.53
CA MET A 64 -3.38 -13.33 18.98
C MET A 64 -2.90 -14.54 19.78
N SER A 65 -2.63 -15.62 19.07
CA SER A 65 -2.13 -16.89 19.59
C SER A 65 -1.07 -17.46 18.65
N VAL A 66 -0.33 -18.45 19.07
CA VAL A 66 0.67 -19.09 18.20
C VAL A 66 0.02 -19.62 16.92
N ASP A 67 -1.12 -20.30 17.04
CA ASP A 67 -1.83 -20.82 15.88
C ASP A 67 -2.39 -19.70 14.99
N GLY A 68 -2.93 -18.66 15.59
CA GLY A 68 -3.46 -17.50 14.87
C GLY A 68 -2.37 -16.76 14.09
N ILE A 69 -1.21 -16.53 14.69
CA ILE A 69 -0.06 -15.91 14.04
C ILE A 69 0.45 -16.79 12.89
N THR A 70 0.60 -18.08 13.14
CA THR A 70 1.05 -19.04 12.12
C THR A 70 0.10 -19.09 10.92
N ASN A 71 -1.20 -19.14 11.17
CA ASN A 71 -2.21 -19.16 10.11
C ASN A 71 -2.23 -17.84 9.32
N ALA A 72 -2.12 -16.70 9.99
CA ALA A 72 -2.06 -15.40 9.34
C ALA A 72 -0.84 -15.29 8.41
N LEU A 73 0.34 -15.71 8.86
CA LEU A 73 1.55 -15.69 8.07
C LEU A 73 1.49 -16.65 6.87
N LYS A 74 0.97 -17.86 7.05
CA LYS A 74 0.76 -18.81 5.95
C LYS A 74 -0.16 -18.24 4.88
N LYS A 75 -1.25 -17.63 5.29
CA LYS A 75 -2.21 -17.03 4.38
C LYS A 75 -1.62 -15.82 3.65
N LEU A 76 -0.82 -15.03 4.35
CA LEU A 76 -0.10 -13.90 3.76
C LEU A 76 0.91 -14.35 2.69
N ASP A 77 1.72 -15.36 2.99
CA ASP A 77 2.69 -15.93 2.05
C ASP A 77 2.03 -16.52 0.82
N ALA A 78 0.87 -17.13 0.98
CA ALA A 78 0.08 -17.66 -0.13
C ALA A 78 -0.61 -16.57 -0.98
N GLY A 79 -0.58 -15.31 -0.55
CA GLY A 79 -1.25 -14.21 -1.23
C GLY A 79 -2.78 -14.26 -1.12
N GLU A 80 -3.31 -14.95 -0.12
CA GLU A 80 -4.75 -15.18 0.04
C GLU A 80 -5.42 -14.22 1.03
N VAL A 81 -4.63 -13.34 1.69
CA VAL A 81 -5.20 -12.35 2.61
C VAL A 81 -5.90 -11.25 1.83
N ARG A 82 -7.15 -11.02 2.17
CA ARG A 82 -7.93 -9.93 1.59
C ARG A 82 -7.64 -8.63 2.34
N TYR A 83 -6.92 -7.72 1.68
CA TYR A 83 -6.46 -6.42 2.17
C TYR A 83 -5.46 -6.49 3.32
N ARG A 84 -5.87 -6.82 4.53
CA ARG A 84 -5.00 -6.77 5.70
C ARG A 84 -5.34 -7.87 6.70
N ALA A 85 -4.33 -8.60 7.13
CA ALA A 85 -4.44 -9.49 8.27
C ALA A 85 -4.20 -8.72 9.57
N VAL A 86 -5.10 -8.85 10.53
CA VAL A 86 -5.02 -8.19 11.83
C VAL A 86 -5.07 -9.24 12.94
N LEU A 87 -4.12 -9.19 13.83
CA LEU A 87 -4.10 -10.03 15.03
C LEU A 87 -4.87 -9.31 16.13
N GLU A 88 -5.91 -9.97 16.65
CA GLU A 88 -6.77 -9.41 17.68
C GLU A 88 -6.51 -10.08 19.02
N VAL A 89 -6.29 -9.27 20.03
CA VAL A 89 -6.06 -9.71 21.41
C VAL A 89 -7.34 -10.20 22.07
#